data_66781928afe5c6e273bfdd69e12cd63a
#
_entry.id   66781928afe5c6e273bfdd69e12cd63a
#
_cell.length_a   1.000
_cell.length_b   1.000
_cell.length_c   1.000
_cell.angle_alpha   90.00
_cell.angle_beta   90.00
_cell.angle_gamma   90.00
#
_symmetry.space_group_name_H-M   'P 1'
#
loop_
_entity.id
_entity.type
_entity.pdbx_description
1 polymer ?
#
loop_
_entity_poly.entity_id
_entity_poly.type
_entity_poly.pdbx_seq_one_letter_code
_entity_poly.pdbx_strand_id
1 'polypeptide(L)'
;MNLTMVLAQKENDLDALLADPTAEHSKEYASYAFKSTRIINAHSVEQTPAGVMDMRILHRFGSISGGAYQLFGLDQASMRMSLDYGITPWMQVGIGRSTTGKELDGVLKFRLLRQVVQGSGSPITLSYAVGSTLSTLSWPEPERGNFFSSRMAYYHQILMGKKLNETLSLQLTPSLVHRNLVATRSEPNDIFALGVGGRIKTNARMALTFDYFLVPGKQLVDHNNSLSLGVDIETGGHVFQLHISNSRGLNERQFISGTNGRWDQGDLFFGFNLSRVFTLRAPKMPEPDGGW
;
A
#
# COMPACT_ATOMS: atom_id res chain seq x y z
N MET A 1 -48.67 2.68 -42.00
CA MET A 1 -48.16 2.29 -40.67
C MET A 1 -47.32 1.04 -40.89
N ASN A 2 -45.99 1.15 -40.78
CA ASN A 2 -45.05 0.12 -41.25
C ASN A 2 -45.04 -1.11 -40.34
N LEU A 3 -45.26 -2.28 -40.91
CA LEU A 3 -45.25 -3.60 -40.25
C LEU A 3 -43.95 -3.83 -39.46
N THR A 4 -42.82 -3.27 -39.87
CA THR A 4 -41.52 -3.31 -39.20
C THR A 4 -41.50 -2.59 -37.87
N MET A 5 -42.23 -1.49 -37.71
CA MET A 5 -42.32 -0.81 -36.37
C MET A 5 -43.12 -1.61 -35.33
N VAL A 6 -44.15 -2.34 -35.78
CA VAL A 6 -44.96 -3.15 -34.88
C VAL A 6 -44.22 -4.40 -34.39
N LEU A 7 -43.33 -4.98 -35.23
CA LEU A 7 -42.50 -6.11 -34.84
C LEU A 7 -41.39 -5.71 -33.86
N ALA A 8 -40.71 -4.57 -34.08
CA ALA A 8 -39.69 -4.03 -33.17
C ALA A 8 -40.26 -3.62 -31.80
N GLN A 9 -41.49 -3.12 -31.77
CA GLN A 9 -42.17 -2.80 -30.51
C GLN A 9 -42.59 -4.05 -29.75
N LYS A 10 -42.97 -5.15 -30.41
CA LYS A 10 -43.28 -6.43 -29.80
C LYS A 10 -42.06 -7.16 -29.24
N GLU A 11 -40.89 -7.06 -29.91
CA GLU A 11 -39.65 -7.61 -29.37
C GLU A 11 -39.21 -6.88 -28.09
N ASN A 12 -39.26 -5.53 -28.08
CA ASN A 12 -38.95 -4.75 -26.87
C ASN A 12 -39.90 -5.04 -25.71
N ASP A 13 -41.19 -5.28 -25.96
CA ASP A 13 -42.15 -5.66 -24.94
C ASP A 13 -41.92 -7.09 -24.39
N LEU A 14 -41.45 -8.02 -25.25
CA LEU A 14 -41.13 -9.38 -24.86
C LEU A 14 -39.86 -9.43 -24.02
N ASP A 15 -38.83 -8.68 -24.38
CA ASP A 15 -37.60 -8.54 -23.59
C ASP A 15 -37.86 -7.88 -22.21
N ALA A 16 -38.79 -6.92 -22.15
CA ALA A 16 -39.22 -6.30 -20.90
C ALA A 16 -40.04 -7.26 -20.00
N LEU A 17 -40.77 -8.22 -20.58
CA LEU A 17 -41.52 -9.24 -19.87
C LEU A 17 -40.62 -10.42 -19.44
N LEU A 18 -39.51 -10.65 -20.12
CA LEU A 18 -38.52 -11.67 -19.81
C LEU A 18 -37.43 -11.15 -18.84
N ALA A 19 -37.35 -9.85 -18.64
CA ALA A 19 -36.50 -9.29 -17.60
C ALA A 19 -37.05 -9.70 -16.23
N ASP A 20 -36.39 -10.66 -15.61
CA ASP A 20 -36.71 -11.15 -14.27
C ASP A 20 -36.54 -9.98 -13.28
N PRO A 21 -37.65 -9.45 -12.71
CA PRO A 21 -37.58 -8.34 -11.74
C PRO A 21 -36.88 -8.76 -10.43
N THR A 22 -36.60 -10.06 -10.25
CA THR A 22 -35.84 -10.61 -9.12
C THR A 22 -34.38 -10.92 -9.49
N ALA A 23 -33.94 -10.65 -10.72
CA ALA A 23 -32.55 -10.76 -11.06
C ALA A 23 -31.76 -9.80 -10.15
N GLU A 24 -31.20 -10.33 -9.07
CA GLU A 24 -30.26 -9.58 -8.24
C GLU A 24 -29.19 -9.03 -9.19
N HIS A 25 -29.14 -7.72 -9.33
CA HIS A 25 -28.13 -7.06 -10.13
C HIS A 25 -26.79 -7.53 -9.61
N SER A 26 -26.09 -8.34 -10.41
CA SER A 26 -24.79 -8.89 -10.03
C SER A 26 -23.90 -7.75 -9.60
N LYS A 27 -23.35 -7.83 -8.37
CA LYS A 27 -22.51 -6.76 -7.82
C LYS A 27 -21.28 -6.59 -8.69
N GLU A 28 -21.12 -5.42 -9.28
CA GLU A 28 -19.92 -5.06 -9.99
C GLU A 28 -18.96 -4.36 -9.04
N TYR A 29 -17.79 -4.97 -8.84
CA TYR A 29 -16.76 -4.41 -7.99
C TYR A 29 -15.88 -3.44 -8.77
N ALA A 30 -15.45 -2.37 -8.10
CA ALA A 30 -14.46 -1.46 -8.67
C ALA A 30 -13.21 -2.25 -9.09
N SER A 31 -12.67 -1.89 -10.25
CA SER A 31 -11.33 -2.30 -10.64
C SER A 31 -10.31 -1.71 -9.64
N TYR A 32 -9.06 -2.20 -9.66
CA TYR A 32 -8.02 -1.76 -8.73
C TYR A 32 -7.91 -0.23 -8.63
N ALA A 33 -7.94 0.29 -7.38
CA ALA A 33 -7.67 1.70 -7.09
C ALA A 33 -6.17 2.01 -7.26
N PHE A 34 -5.31 1.08 -6.83
CA PHE A 34 -3.86 1.14 -6.99
C PHE A 34 -3.38 -0.11 -7.73
N LYS A 35 -2.21 -0.05 -8.38
CA LYS A 35 -1.67 -1.18 -9.14
C LYS A 35 -0.72 -2.06 -8.33
N SER A 36 -0.38 -1.62 -7.13
CA SER A 36 0.55 -2.29 -6.23
C SER A 36 -0.07 -2.37 -4.84
N THR A 37 0.36 -3.34 -4.03
CA THR A 37 -0.01 -3.45 -2.61
C THR A 37 0.60 -2.36 -1.74
N ARG A 38 1.46 -1.48 -2.34
CA ARG A 38 1.94 -0.23 -1.76
C ARG A 38 1.71 0.93 -2.72
N ILE A 39 1.46 2.13 -2.16
CA ILE A 39 1.38 3.38 -2.94
C ILE A 39 2.80 3.79 -3.32
N ILE A 40 3.62 4.26 -2.38
CA ILE A 40 5.08 4.40 -2.45
C ILE A 40 5.66 3.72 -1.21
N ASN A 41 5.53 4.37 -0.03
CA ASN A 41 5.86 3.79 1.28
C ASN A 41 4.65 3.09 1.91
N ALA A 42 3.49 3.74 1.86
CA ALA A 42 2.25 3.30 2.47
C ALA A 42 1.72 1.99 1.87
N HIS A 43 1.15 1.12 2.70
CA HIS A 43 0.26 0.07 2.20
C HIS A 43 -0.91 0.69 1.44
N SER A 44 -1.26 0.14 0.27
CA SER A 44 -2.51 0.46 -0.43
C SER A 44 -3.63 -0.47 0.06
N VAL A 45 -4.89 -0.18 -0.31
CA VAL A 45 -6.03 -1.09 -0.05
C VAL A 45 -5.94 -2.40 -0.83
N GLU A 46 -5.06 -2.48 -1.83
CA GLU A 46 -4.93 -3.67 -2.67
C GLU A 46 -4.22 -4.80 -1.93
N GLN A 47 -4.56 -6.02 -2.31
CA GLN A 47 -3.97 -7.25 -1.77
C GLN A 47 -3.41 -8.12 -2.88
N THR A 48 -2.39 -8.90 -2.54
CA THR A 48 -1.91 -9.99 -3.37
C THR A 48 -3.01 -11.04 -3.49
N PRO A 49 -3.39 -11.46 -4.71
CA PRO A 49 -4.42 -12.49 -4.92
C PRO A 49 -4.06 -13.81 -4.23
N ALA A 50 -5.09 -14.61 -3.89
CA ALA A 50 -4.90 -15.92 -3.29
C ALA A 50 -4.01 -16.83 -4.15
N GLY A 51 -3.02 -17.48 -3.53
CA GLY A 51 -2.06 -18.35 -4.22
C GLY A 51 -0.96 -17.62 -4.98
N VAL A 52 -0.94 -16.28 -4.94
CA VAL A 52 0.08 -15.45 -5.59
C VAL A 52 1.06 -14.93 -4.54
N MET A 53 2.32 -14.89 -4.88
CA MET A 53 3.41 -14.26 -4.12
C MET A 53 3.88 -13.02 -4.86
N ASP A 54 3.99 -11.90 -4.16
CA ASP A 54 4.59 -10.65 -4.66
C ASP A 54 5.96 -10.47 -3.99
N MET A 55 7.03 -10.61 -4.78
CA MET A 55 8.38 -10.27 -4.35
C MET A 55 8.62 -8.80 -4.64
N ARG A 56 9.06 -8.06 -3.63
CA ARG A 56 9.28 -6.63 -3.74
C ARG A 56 10.64 -6.20 -3.25
N ILE A 57 11.24 -5.30 -4.01
CA ILE A 57 12.47 -4.58 -3.68
C ILE A 57 12.12 -3.10 -3.60
N LEU A 58 12.27 -2.52 -2.42
CA LEU A 58 12.20 -1.08 -2.20
C LEU A 58 13.64 -0.60 -2.04
N HIS A 59 14.04 0.36 -2.84
CA HIS A 59 15.39 0.92 -2.85
C HIS A 59 15.34 2.42 -2.63
N ARG A 60 16.23 2.94 -1.79
CA ARG A 60 16.36 4.36 -1.51
C ARG A 60 17.82 4.74 -1.49
N PHE A 61 18.20 5.73 -2.30
CA PHE A 61 19.53 6.31 -2.32
C PHE A 61 19.78 7.22 -1.10
N GLY A 62 20.95 7.79 -0.98
CA GLY A 62 21.25 8.82 -0.01
C GLY A 62 20.55 10.15 -0.30
N SER A 63 20.83 11.18 0.53
CA SER A 63 20.27 12.51 0.33
C SER A 63 20.87 13.21 -0.87
N ILE A 64 20.01 13.85 -1.69
CA ILE A 64 20.45 14.72 -2.80
C ILE A 64 21.20 15.95 -2.29
N SER A 65 20.98 16.39 -1.04
CA SER A 65 21.66 17.55 -0.44
C SER A 65 23.17 17.37 -0.32
N GLY A 66 23.70 16.12 -0.42
CA GLY A 66 25.13 15.83 -0.50
C GLY A 66 25.82 16.35 -1.77
N GLY A 67 25.03 16.82 -2.75
CA GLY A 67 25.52 17.45 -3.97
C GLY A 67 26.40 16.55 -4.83
N ALA A 68 27.18 17.16 -5.72
CA ALA A 68 28.04 16.43 -6.66
C ALA A 68 29.11 15.57 -5.96
N TYR A 69 29.56 15.95 -4.77
CA TYR A 69 30.56 15.19 -4.00
C TYR A 69 30.06 13.78 -3.63
N GLN A 70 28.77 13.62 -3.33
CA GLN A 70 28.13 12.34 -3.04
C GLN A 70 27.29 11.83 -4.22
N LEU A 71 27.61 12.28 -5.43
CA LEU A 71 26.88 11.98 -6.66
C LEU A 71 25.34 12.11 -6.44
N PHE A 72 24.92 13.22 -5.77
CA PHE A 72 23.52 13.49 -5.41
C PHE A 72 22.84 12.34 -4.65
N GLY A 73 23.60 11.68 -3.77
CA GLY A 73 23.14 10.58 -2.92
C GLY A 73 23.32 9.19 -3.53
N LEU A 74 23.74 9.04 -4.77
CA LEU A 74 23.89 7.73 -5.42
C LEU A 74 24.98 6.85 -4.80
N ASP A 75 25.96 7.43 -4.08
CA ASP A 75 27.00 6.69 -3.36
C ASP A 75 26.47 5.89 -2.15
N GLN A 76 25.24 6.14 -1.71
CA GLN A 76 24.63 5.49 -0.57
C GLN A 76 23.33 4.82 -0.99
N ALA A 77 23.07 3.66 -0.40
CA ALA A 77 21.85 2.93 -0.66
C ALA A 77 21.27 2.31 0.62
N SER A 78 19.97 2.32 0.74
CA SER A 78 19.22 1.46 1.65
C SER A 78 18.18 0.69 0.87
N MET A 79 17.91 -0.54 1.31
CA MET A 79 17.02 -1.44 0.62
C MET A 79 16.14 -2.18 1.62
N ARG A 80 14.89 -2.46 1.22
CA ARG A 80 14.04 -3.45 1.87
C ARG A 80 13.58 -4.46 0.84
N MET A 81 13.81 -5.72 1.12
CA MET A 81 13.24 -6.84 0.37
C MET A 81 12.06 -7.40 1.14
N SER A 82 10.98 -7.75 0.45
CA SER A 82 9.83 -8.39 1.06
C SER A 82 9.19 -9.42 0.14
N LEU A 83 8.50 -10.37 0.79
CA LEU A 83 7.66 -11.38 0.16
C LEU A 83 6.27 -11.24 0.78
N ASP A 84 5.28 -10.93 -0.05
CA ASP A 84 3.88 -10.83 0.33
C ASP A 84 3.12 -11.98 -0.35
N TYR A 85 2.37 -12.77 0.42
CA TYR A 85 1.62 -13.91 -0.09
C TYR A 85 0.13 -13.80 0.22
N GLY A 86 -0.70 -13.94 -0.80
CA GLY A 86 -2.15 -14.03 -0.66
C GLY A 86 -2.57 -15.42 -0.21
N ILE A 87 -3.03 -15.53 1.05
CA ILE A 87 -3.54 -16.80 1.60
C ILE A 87 -4.96 -17.05 1.10
N THR A 88 -5.79 -16.03 1.16
CA THR A 88 -7.18 -16.03 0.70
C THR A 88 -7.47 -14.74 -0.08
N PRO A 89 -8.62 -14.59 -0.75
CA PRO A 89 -8.99 -13.33 -1.40
C PRO A 89 -9.09 -12.12 -0.45
N TRP A 90 -9.20 -12.35 0.86
CA TRP A 90 -9.36 -11.33 1.89
C TRP A 90 -8.19 -11.28 2.90
N MET A 91 -7.20 -12.19 2.83
CA MET A 91 -6.08 -12.27 3.77
C MET A 91 -4.74 -12.40 3.04
N GLN A 92 -3.79 -11.54 3.39
CA GLN A 92 -2.40 -11.55 2.93
C GLN A 92 -1.46 -11.56 4.14
N VAL A 93 -0.36 -12.28 4.02
CA VAL A 93 0.77 -12.25 4.95
C VAL A 93 2.00 -11.75 4.20
N GLY A 94 2.85 -10.99 4.88
CA GLY A 94 4.11 -10.52 4.33
C GLY A 94 5.23 -10.57 5.35
N ILE A 95 6.45 -10.77 4.86
CA ILE A 95 7.68 -10.65 5.63
C ILE A 95 8.67 -9.78 4.86
N GLY A 96 9.49 -9.05 5.57
CA GLY A 96 10.48 -8.17 4.96
C GLY A 96 11.73 -8.01 5.79
N ARG A 97 12.79 -7.52 5.12
CA ARG A 97 14.03 -7.13 5.78
C ARG A 97 14.54 -5.83 5.18
N SER A 98 14.76 -4.85 6.06
CA SER A 98 15.35 -3.56 5.73
C SER A 98 16.84 -3.52 6.12
N THR A 99 17.68 -2.93 5.27
CA THR A 99 19.08 -2.64 5.61
C THR A 99 19.17 -1.51 6.62
N THR A 100 18.26 -0.54 6.56
CA THR A 100 18.15 0.54 7.54
C THR A 100 17.71 -0.05 8.88
N GLY A 101 18.50 0.18 9.94
CA GLY A 101 18.23 -0.40 11.26
C GLY A 101 18.36 -1.94 11.32
N LYS A 102 18.77 -2.60 10.23
CA LYS A 102 18.80 -4.07 10.10
C LYS A 102 17.51 -4.71 10.60
N GLU A 103 16.36 -4.13 10.23
CA GLU A 103 15.06 -4.55 10.72
C GLU A 103 14.46 -5.71 9.91
N LEU A 104 13.94 -6.70 10.61
CA LEU A 104 12.97 -7.66 10.10
C LEU A 104 11.58 -7.11 10.37
N ASP A 105 10.65 -7.33 9.47
CA ASP A 105 9.25 -6.94 9.65
C ASP A 105 8.30 -8.04 9.14
N GLY A 106 7.15 -8.09 9.77
CA GLY A 106 6.05 -8.96 9.37
C GLY A 106 4.74 -8.19 9.34
N VAL A 107 3.85 -8.55 8.43
CA VAL A 107 2.53 -7.93 8.25
C VAL A 107 1.45 -8.98 7.99
N LEU A 108 0.29 -8.78 8.61
CA LEU A 108 -0.98 -9.40 8.24
C LEU A 108 -1.89 -8.29 7.70
N LYS A 109 -2.54 -8.54 6.57
CA LYS A 109 -3.44 -7.57 5.95
C LYS A 109 -4.75 -8.27 5.59
N PHE A 110 -5.85 -7.65 6.00
CA PHE A 110 -7.20 -8.17 5.84
C PHE A 110 -8.03 -7.20 5.00
N ARG A 111 -8.67 -7.66 3.95
CA ARG A 111 -9.68 -6.89 3.22
C ARG A 111 -11.02 -7.13 3.88
N LEU A 112 -11.60 -6.07 4.44
CA LEU A 112 -12.87 -6.11 5.15
C LEU A 112 -14.06 -5.79 4.22
N LEU A 113 -13.89 -4.79 3.34
CA LEU A 113 -14.90 -4.38 2.37
C LEU A 113 -14.24 -4.14 1.01
N ARG A 114 -14.99 -4.37 -0.07
CA ARG A 114 -14.59 -4.04 -1.43
C ARG A 114 -15.55 -3.04 -2.04
N GLN A 115 -15.03 -2.01 -2.68
CA GLN A 115 -15.84 -0.99 -3.35
C GLN A 115 -16.69 -1.62 -4.45
N VAL A 116 -17.97 -1.32 -4.44
CA VAL A 116 -18.95 -1.69 -5.46
C VAL A 116 -19.26 -0.45 -6.31
N VAL A 117 -19.26 -0.59 -7.63
CA VAL A 117 -19.58 0.49 -8.58
C VAL A 117 -21.01 0.38 -9.09
N GLN A 118 -21.56 -0.86 -9.18
CA GLN A 118 -22.93 -1.10 -9.55
C GLN A 118 -23.55 -2.15 -8.63
N GLY A 119 -24.80 -1.93 -8.21
CA GLY A 119 -25.50 -2.77 -7.24
C GLY A 119 -25.34 -2.25 -5.81
N SER A 120 -25.88 -3.00 -4.85
CA SER A 120 -25.84 -2.65 -3.42
C SER A 120 -24.54 -3.11 -2.78
N GLY A 121 -23.80 -2.22 -2.12
CA GLY A 121 -22.55 -2.56 -1.43
C GLY A 121 -21.78 -1.38 -0.88
N SER A 122 -20.53 -1.60 -0.51
CA SER A 122 -19.67 -0.56 0.06
C SER A 122 -19.24 0.46 -0.99
N PRO A 123 -19.30 1.77 -0.70
CA PRO A 123 -18.82 2.82 -1.60
C PRO A 123 -17.28 2.96 -1.57
N ILE A 124 -16.58 2.22 -0.69
CA ILE A 124 -15.12 2.24 -0.50
C ILE A 124 -14.58 0.83 -0.36
N THR A 125 -13.29 0.66 -0.62
CA THR A 125 -12.52 -0.51 -0.18
C THR A 125 -11.95 -0.23 1.20
N LEU A 126 -12.17 -1.14 2.15
CA LEU A 126 -11.65 -1.08 3.50
C LEU A 126 -10.74 -2.28 3.75
N SER A 127 -9.53 -2.01 4.19
CA SER A 127 -8.59 -3.05 4.62
C SER A 127 -7.98 -2.68 5.98
N TYR A 128 -7.55 -3.69 6.72
CA TYR A 128 -6.83 -3.53 7.98
C TYR A 128 -5.47 -4.19 7.85
N ALA A 129 -4.41 -3.46 8.21
CA ALA A 129 -3.06 -3.98 8.24
C ALA A 129 -2.51 -3.89 9.67
N VAL A 130 -1.94 -4.97 10.14
CA VAL A 130 -1.24 -5.05 11.42
C VAL A 130 0.12 -5.69 11.20
N GLY A 131 1.16 -5.14 11.80
CA GLY A 131 2.50 -5.68 11.64
C GLY A 131 3.40 -5.39 12.83
N SER A 132 4.56 -6.02 12.78
CA SER A 132 5.63 -5.81 13.76
C SER A 132 6.95 -5.62 13.06
N THR A 133 7.86 -4.90 13.70
CA THR A 133 9.26 -4.78 13.30
C THR A 133 10.16 -5.24 14.43
N LEU A 134 11.29 -5.83 14.07
CA LEU A 134 12.32 -6.32 14.99
C LEU A 134 13.67 -5.79 14.53
N SER A 135 14.30 -4.90 15.31
CA SER A 135 15.70 -4.49 15.08
C SER A 135 16.66 -5.62 15.44
N THR A 136 17.56 -5.93 14.49
CA THR A 136 18.62 -6.94 14.70
C THR A 136 20.00 -6.31 14.90
N LEU A 137 20.06 -5.00 15.16
CA LEU A 137 21.31 -4.31 15.52
C LEU A 137 21.89 -4.86 16.83
N SER A 138 23.21 -4.84 16.96
CA SER A 138 23.86 -5.07 18.27
C SER A 138 23.41 -4.02 19.27
N TRP A 139 23.34 -4.39 20.54
CA TRP A 139 23.05 -3.42 21.59
C TRP A 139 24.20 -2.40 21.70
N PRO A 140 23.90 -1.08 21.79
CA PRO A 140 24.94 -0.08 22.02
C PRO A 140 25.68 -0.29 23.34
N GLU A 141 24.96 -0.77 24.35
CA GLU A 141 25.47 -1.08 25.69
C GLU A 141 25.18 -2.56 26.01
N PRO A 142 26.05 -3.52 25.58
CA PRO A 142 25.80 -4.95 25.79
C PRO A 142 25.72 -5.37 27.24
N GLU A 143 26.47 -4.68 28.11
CA GLU A 143 26.57 -4.97 29.58
C GLU A 143 25.32 -4.51 30.33
N ARG A 144 24.45 -3.72 29.71
CA ARG A 144 23.18 -3.32 30.31
C ARG A 144 22.16 -4.44 30.18
N GLY A 145 21.26 -4.55 31.17
CA GLY A 145 20.10 -5.46 31.08
C GLY A 145 19.20 -5.08 29.91
N ASN A 146 19.35 -5.78 28.79
CA ASN A 146 18.64 -5.51 27.53
C ASN A 146 17.52 -6.53 27.36
N PHE A 147 16.27 -6.06 27.20
CA PHE A 147 15.12 -6.92 26.95
C PHE A 147 14.92 -7.12 25.44
N PHE A 148 14.64 -8.35 25.02
CA PHE A 148 14.34 -8.66 23.62
C PHE A 148 13.17 -7.82 23.10
N SER A 149 12.12 -7.64 23.90
CA SER A 149 10.95 -6.83 23.55
C SER A 149 11.29 -5.38 23.19
N SER A 150 12.36 -4.81 23.78
CA SER A 150 12.81 -3.44 23.46
C SER A 150 13.24 -3.27 21.99
N ARG A 151 13.51 -4.37 21.27
CA ARG A 151 13.83 -4.35 19.82
C ARG A 151 12.60 -4.29 18.93
N MET A 152 11.42 -4.47 19.50
CA MET A 152 10.17 -4.62 18.75
C MET A 152 9.39 -3.30 18.72
N ALA A 153 8.74 -3.09 17.59
CA ALA A 153 7.68 -2.11 17.45
C ALA A 153 6.52 -2.75 16.67
N TYR A 154 5.34 -2.20 16.85
CA TYR A 154 4.10 -2.70 16.24
C TYR A 154 3.41 -1.56 15.53
N TYR A 155 2.61 -1.88 14.51
CA TYR A 155 1.77 -0.89 13.87
C TYR A 155 0.39 -1.47 13.53
N HIS A 156 -0.59 -0.58 13.52
CA HIS A 156 -1.96 -0.84 13.12
C HIS A 156 -2.39 0.23 12.13
N GLN A 157 -2.98 -0.15 11.02
CA GLN A 157 -3.43 0.77 9.98
C GLN A 157 -4.82 0.37 9.49
N ILE A 158 -5.72 1.34 9.39
CA ILE A 158 -6.98 1.20 8.68
C ILE A 158 -6.80 1.86 7.32
N LEU A 159 -6.95 1.08 6.24
CA LEU A 159 -6.77 1.53 4.87
C LEU A 159 -8.15 1.75 4.25
N MET A 160 -8.52 3.00 3.99
CA MET A 160 -9.79 3.40 3.41
C MET A 160 -9.55 3.98 2.03
N GLY A 161 -9.70 3.16 0.98
CA GLY A 161 -9.43 3.55 -0.39
C GLY A 161 -10.70 3.67 -1.22
N LYS A 162 -10.70 4.63 -2.14
CA LYS A 162 -11.77 4.83 -3.11
C LYS A 162 -11.20 5.14 -4.49
N LYS A 163 -11.62 4.36 -5.48
CA LYS A 163 -11.50 4.73 -6.88
C LYS A 163 -12.64 5.70 -7.18
N LEU A 164 -12.31 6.99 -7.33
CA LEU A 164 -13.30 8.05 -7.58
C LEU A 164 -13.80 8.02 -9.01
N ASN A 165 -12.90 7.74 -9.96
CA ASN A 165 -13.16 7.56 -11.38
C ASN A 165 -12.01 6.76 -12.02
N GLU A 166 -12.00 6.62 -13.37
CA GLU A 166 -10.97 5.85 -14.08
C GLU A 166 -9.56 6.46 -13.96
N THR A 167 -9.45 7.72 -13.59
CA THR A 167 -8.17 8.45 -13.49
C THR A 167 -7.70 8.61 -12.06
N LEU A 168 -8.60 8.88 -11.11
CA LEU A 168 -8.26 9.30 -9.75
C LEU A 168 -8.69 8.27 -8.71
N SER A 169 -7.73 7.86 -7.89
CA SER A 169 -7.95 7.08 -6.67
C SER A 169 -7.31 7.76 -5.48
N LEU A 170 -7.98 7.74 -4.34
CA LEU A 170 -7.52 8.30 -3.07
C LEU A 170 -7.62 7.27 -1.95
N GLN A 171 -6.79 7.43 -0.93
CA GLN A 171 -6.76 6.59 0.25
C GLN A 171 -6.47 7.42 1.50
N LEU A 172 -7.19 7.13 2.59
CA LEU A 172 -6.88 7.58 3.95
C LEU A 172 -6.36 6.39 4.76
N THR A 173 -5.39 6.66 5.65
CA THR A 173 -4.70 5.62 6.41
C THR A 173 -4.46 6.08 7.85
N PRO A 174 -5.49 6.11 8.73
CA PRO A 174 -5.27 6.24 10.16
C PRO A 174 -4.33 5.14 10.64
N SER A 175 -3.30 5.53 11.37
CA SER A 175 -2.21 4.65 11.78
C SER A 175 -1.86 4.86 13.24
N LEU A 176 -1.52 3.77 13.92
CA LEU A 176 -0.91 3.73 15.25
C LEU A 176 0.40 2.97 15.13
N VAL A 177 1.49 3.56 15.62
CA VAL A 177 2.80 2.90 15.76
C VAL A 177 3.16 2.86 17.24
N HIS A 178 3.34 1.65 17.79
CA HIS A 178 3.82 1.44 19.14
C HIS A 178 5.30 1.05 19.11
N ARG A 179 6.13 1.75 19.89
CA ARG A 179 7.57 1.46 20.03
C ARG A 179 7.84 1.03 21.46
N ASN A 180 8.33 -0.19 21.67
CA ASN A 180 8.67 -0.67 23.01
C ASN A 180 9.85 0.09 23.64
N LEU A 181 10.75 0.62 22.79
CA LEU A 181 11.86 1.45 23.22
C LEU A 181 11.82 2.79 22.48
N VAL A 182 11.91 3.88 23.23
CA VAL A 182 11.99 5.27 22.73
C VAL A 182 13.37 5.85 23.01
N ALA A 183 13.80 6.86 22.25
CA ALA A 183 15.12 7.46 22.40
C ALA A 183 15.26 8.24 23.72
N THR A 184 14.20 8.92 24.16
CA THR A 184 14.17 9.71 25.38
C THR A 184 12.90 9.42 26.18
N ARG A 185 12.93 9.72 27.50
CA ARG A 185 11.75 9.55 28.38
C ARG A 185 10.60 10.49 28.03
N SER A 186 10.86 11.55 27.30
CA SER A 186 9.85 12.52 26.89
C SER A 186 9.09 12.10 25.63
N GLU A 187 9.62 11.13 24.88
CA GLU A 187 8.94 10.62 23.71
C GLU A 187 7.88 9.57 24.07
N PRO A 188 6.68 9.62 23.47
CA PRO A 188 5.66 8.59 23.68
C PRO A 188 6.04 7.28 22.98
N ASN A 189 5.58 6.17 23.56
CA ASN A 189 5.65 4.86 22.91
C ASN A 189 4.66 4.77 21.74
N ASP A 190 3.48 5.38 21.90
CA ASP A 190 2.38 5.35 20.94
C ASP A 190 2.37 6.63 20.11
N ILE A 191 2.42 6.44 18.79
CA ILE A 191 2.42 7.53 17.81
C ILE A 191 1.22 7.34 16.89
N PHE A 192 0.34 8.34 16.91
CA PHE A 192 -0.78 8.42 16.00
C PHE A 192 -0.37 9.21 14.75
N ALA A 193 -0.80 8.71 13.59
CA ALA A 193 -0.58 9.38 12.31
C ALA A 193 -1.80 9.24 11.41
N LEU A 194 -1.99 10.23 10.54
CA LEU A 194 -2.97 10.16 9.46
C LEU A 194 -2.25 10.16 8.11
N GLY A 195 -2.32 9.04 7.42
CA GLY A 195 -1.82 8.90 6.07
C GLY A 195 -2.86 9.36 5.04
N VAL A 196 -2.40 10.04 4.00
CA VAL A 196 -3.16 10.35 2.79
C VAL A 196 -2.34 9.88 1.61
N GLY A 197 -2.95 9.11 0.71
CA GLY A 197 -2.29 8.66 -0.50
C GLY A 197 -3.18 8.78 -1.72
N GLY A 198 -2.60 8.87 -2.89
CA GLY A 198 -3.35 8.99 -4.11
C GLY A 198 -2.60 8.48 -5.33
N ARG A 199 -3.39 8.22 -6.37
CA ARG A 199 -2.94 7.79 -7.69
C ARG A 199 -3.74 8.52 -8.76
N ILE A 200 -3.02 9.14 -9.70
CA ILE A 200 -3.58 9.83 -10.86
C ILE A 200 -3.04 9.12 -12.10
N LYS A 201 -3.90 8.36 -12.78
CA LYS A 201 -3.56 7.67 -14.03
C LYS A 201 -3.38 8.70 -15.14
N THR A 202 -2.20 8.75 -15.75
CA THR A 202 -1.88 9.67 -16.85
C THR A 202 -2.11 9.02 -18.22
N ASN A 203 -1.83 7.72 -18.33
CA ASN A 203 -2.09 6.93 -19.54
C ASN A 203 -2.26 5.43 -19.18
N ALA A 204 -2.33 4.55 -20.17
CA ALA A 204 -2.56 3.12 -19.96
C ALA A 204 -1.49 2.43 -19.10
N ARG A 205 -0.26 2.97 -19.07
CA ARG A 205 0.91 2.34 -18.40
C ARG A 205 1.53 3.19 -17.31
N MET A 206 1.13 4.47 -17.16
CA MET A 206 1.76 5.39 -16.22
C MET A 206 0.72 6.05 -15.31
N ALA A 207 1.12 6.27 -14.06
CA ALA A 207 0.34 7.04 -13.10
C ALA A 207 1.27 7.85 -12.20
N LEU A 208 0.84 9.03 -11.79
CA LEU A 208 1.44 9.78 -10.70
C LEU A 208 0.90 9.25 -9.38
N THR A 209 1.78 9.11 -8.39
CA THR A 209 1.44 8.65 -7.05
C THR A 209 2.02 9.57 -6.00
N PHE A 210 1.35 9.65 -4.85
CA PHE A 210 1.88 10.32 -3.67
C PHE A 210 1.42 9.61 -2.41
N ASP A 211 2.21 9.73 -1.35
CA ASP A 211 1.79 9.44 0.02
C ASP A 211 2.34 10.50 0.98
N TYR A 212 1.52 10.86 1.97
CA TYR A 212 1.83 11.81 3.02
C TYR A 212 1.35 11.28 4.36
N PHE A 213 2.18 11.36 5.40
CA PHE A 213 1.83 10.96 6.76
C PHE A 213 1.98 12.15 7.70
N LEU A 214 0.85 12.63 8.19
CA LEU A 214 0.77 13.66 9.22
C LEU A 214 0.86 12.99 10.60
N VAL A 215 1.87 13.36 11.37
CA VAL A 215 1.98 13.05 12.81
C VAL A 215 1.56 14.30 13.57
N PRO A 216 0.36 14.34 14.19
CA PRO A 216 -0.16 15.56 14.80
C PRO A 216 0.62 15.92 16.06
N GLY A 217 0.81 17.23 16.26
CA GLY A 217 1.53 17.77 17.43
C GLY A 217 3.04 17.52 17.39
N LYS A 218 3.70 17.83 18.50
CA LYS A 218 5.15 17.58 18.68
C LYS A 218 5.35 16.25 19.46
N GLN A 219 4.92 15.15 18.87
CA GLN A 219 5.04 13.84 19.51
C GLN A 219 6.49 13.33 19.55
N LEU A 220 7.32 13.76 18.60
CA LEU A 220 8.69 13.28 18.40
C LEU A 220 9.67 14.45 18.30
N VAL A 221 10.91 14.21 18.78
CA VAL A 221 12.02 15.15 18.63
C VAL A 221 12.59 15.00 17.21
N ASP A 222 12.94 16.13 16.57
CA ASP A 222 13.55 16.20 15.23
C ASP A 222 12.79 15.38 14.16
N HIS A 223 11.47 15.36 14.25
CA HIS A 223 10.61 14.64 13.33
C HIS A 223 9.95 15.59 12.32
N ASN A 224 9.87 15.12 11.07
CA ASN A 224 9.13 15.76 9.99
C ASN A 224 8.12 14.77 9.40
N ASN A 225 7.00 15.28 8.92
CA ASN A 225 6.01 14.46 8.25
C ASN A 225 6.58 13.85 6.96
N SER A 226 6.36 12.56 6.76
CA SER A 226 6.80 11.87 5.55
C SER A 226 5.94 12.27 4.36
N LEU A 227 6.57 12.75 3.29
CA LEU A 227 5.94 13.03 2.00
C LEU A 227 6.75 12.36 0.90
N SER A 228 6.07 11.61 0.04
CA SER A 228 6.67 10.98 -1.13
C SER A 228 5.86 11.29 -2.37
N LEU A 229 6.54 11.54 -3.48
CA LEU A 229 5.97 11.75 -4.80
C LEU A 229 6.60 10.75 -5.77
N GLY A 230 5.81 10.15 -6.63
CA GLY A 230 6.31 9.10 -7.52
C GLY A 230 5.54 8.93 -8.82
N VAL A 231 6.09 8.09 -9.65
CA VAL A 231 5.52 7.65 -10.94
C VAL A 231 5.52 6.14 -10.97
N ASP A 232 4.35 5.55 -11.15
CA ASP A 232 4.18 4.13 -11.45
C ASP A 232 4.31 3.89 -12.95
N ILE A 233 5.08 2.88 -13.32
CA ILE A 233 5.25 2.41 -14.69
C ILE A 233 4.89 0.92 -14.75
N GLU A 234 3.84 0.60 -15.49
CA GLU A 234 3.33 -0.77 -15.64
C GLU A 234 3.94 -1.42 -16.87
N THR A 235 4.62 -2.55 -16.68
CA THR A 235 5.23 -3.34 -17.75
C THR A 235 4.86 -4.81 -17.59
N GLY A 236 3.80 -5.25 -18.27
CA GLY A 236 3.48 -6.67 -18.49
C GLY A 236 3.71 -7.66 -17.33
N GLY A 237 3.28 -7.36 -16.11
CA GLY A 237 3.46 -8.21 -14.92
C GLY A 237 4.43 -7.67 -13.87
N HIS A 238 5.06 -6.52 -14.14
CA HIS A 238 5.87 -5.79 -13.17
C HIS A 238 5.29 -4.39 -12.96
N VAL A 239 5.38 -3.88 -11.74
CA VAL A 239 5.16 -2.48 -11.44
C VAL A 239 6.49 -1.90 -10.98
N PHE A 240 6.99 -0.93 -11.73
CA PHE A 240 8.17 -0.16 -11.41
C PHE A 240 7.72 1.23 -10.95
N GLN A 241 8.15 1.64 -9.75
CA GLN A 241 7.80 2.94 -9.18
C GLN A 241 9.09 3.74 -8.99
N LEU A 242 9.20 4.90 -9.65
CA LEU A 242 10.23 5.89 -9.37
C LEU A 242 9.68 6.92 -8.41
N HIS A 243 10.46 7.35 -7.42
CA HIS A 243 9.96 8.31 -6.43
C HIS A 243 11.07 9.12 -5.77
N ILE A 244 10.65 10.25 -5.20
CA ILE A 244 11.43 11.05 -4.25
C ILE A 244 10.65 11.16 -2.93
N SER A 245 11.36 11.18 -1.82
CA SER A 245 10.78 11.24 -0.48
C SER A 245 11.74 11.97 0.47
N ASN A 246 11.21 12.63 1.49
CA ASN A 246 12.03 13.12 2.60
C ASN A 246 12.26 12.05 3.69
N SER A 247 11.69 10.86 3.53
CA SER A 247 11.92 9.74 4.44
C SER A 247 12.92 8.76 3.84
N ARG A 248 13.94 8.38 4.59
CA ARG A 248 14.84 7.27 4.26
C ARG A 248 14.24 5.91 4.64
N GLY A 249 13.21 5.92 5.50
CA GLY A 249 12.54 4.73 6.00
C GLY A 249 11.77 3.98 4.94
N LEU A 250 11.77 2.64 5.03
CA LEU A 250 11.18 1.71 4.06
C LEU A 250 10.10 0.80 4.68
N ASN A 251 9.84 0.91 6.00
CA ASN A 251 8.75 0.26 6.71
C ASN A 251 7.98 1.27 7.57
N GLU A 252 6.81 0.88 8.06
CA GLU A 252 5.84 1.75 8.73
C GLU A 252 6.43 2.45 9.95
N ARG A 253 7.17 1.73 10.78
CA ARG A 253 7.87 2.32 11.92
C ARG A 253 8.85 3.40 11.46
N GLN A 254 9.64 3.12 10.42
CA GLN A 254 10.70 4.01 9.97
C GLN A 254 10.14 5.28 9.32
N PHE A 255 9.19 5.18 8.37
CA PHE A 255 8.73 6.37 7.66
C PHE A 255 7.65 7.16 8.44
N ILE A 256 6.88 6.53 9.36
CA ILE A 256 5.91 7.24 10.18
C ILE A 256 6.59 7.93 11.35
N SER A 257 7.49 7.23 12.08
CA SER A 257 8.06 7.76 13.33
C SER A 257 9.55 8.10 13.26
N GLY A 258 10.21 7.87 12.14
CA GLY A 258 11.65 8.08 12.00
C GLY A 258 12.05 9.02 10.86
N THR A 259 11.11 9.74 10.26
CA THR A 259 11.43 10.72 9.21
C THR A 259 11.97 12.01 9.82
N ASN A 260 13.17 12.40 9.43
CA ASN A 260 13.83 13.64 9.85
C ASN A 260 14.19 14.56 8.67
N GLY A 261 14.11 14.08 7.44
CA GLY A 261 14.40 14.89 6.27
C GLY A 261 13.38 16.02 6.05
N ARG A 262 13.85 17.15 5.52
CA ARG A 262 13.06 18.35 5.28
C ARG A 262 13.01 18.67 3.80
N TRP A 263 11.79 18.82 3.25
CA TRP A 263 11.59 19.20 1.85
C TRP A 263 12.15 20.58 1.52
N ASP A 264 11.97 21.54 2.43
CA ASP A 264 12.44 22.93 2.28
C ASP A 264 13.98 23.07 2.37
N GLN A 265 14.68 22.05 2.88
CA GLN A 265 16.15 22.01 2.94
C GLN A 265 16.76 21.09 1.87
N GLY A 266 15.94 20.46 1.05
CA GLY A 266 16.42 19.52 0.04
C GLY A 266 16.92 18.18 0.60
N ASP A 267 16.50 17.81 1.83
CA ASP A 267 16.79 16.49 2.41
C ASP A 267 15.90 15.43 1.76
N LEU A 268 16.10 15.24 0.47
CA LEU A 268 15.30 14.36 -0.35
C LEU A 268 16.11 13.15 -0.77
N PHE A 269 15.43 12.05 -0.85
CA PHE A 269 15.99 10.74 -1.21
C PHE A 269 15.30 10.27 -2.48
N PHE A 270 16.06 10.06 -3.53
CA PHE A 270 15.58 9.35 -4.73
C PHE A 270 15.49 7.86 -4.45
N GLY A 271 14.54 7.18 -5.06
CA GLY A 271 14.38 5.75 -4.90
C GLY A 271 13.53 5.12 -5.98
N PHE A 272 13.46 3.80 -5.93
CA PHE A 272 12.56 3.02 -6.77
C PHE A 272 12.01 1.82 -6.00
N ASN A 273 10.82 1.38 -6.38
CA ASN A 273 10.26 0.10 -5.96
C ASN A 273 10.07 -0.78 -7.19
N LEU A 274 10.41 -2.04 -7.06
CA LEU A 274 10.17 -3.07 -8.06
C LEU A 274 9.31 -4.16 -7.43
N SER A 275 8.19 -4.51 -8.07
CA SER A 275 7.31 -5.59 -7.67
C SER A 275 7.21 -6.62 -8.79
N ARG A 276 7.34 -7.90 -8.44
CA ARG A 276 7.15 -9.03 -9.34
C ARG A 276 6.29 -10.09 -8.70
N VAL A 277 5.20 -10.44 -9.37
CA VAL A 277 4.28 -11.46 -8.89
C VAL A 277 4.59 -12.83 -9.49
N PHE A 278 4.41 -13.87 -8.66
CA PHE A 278 4.57 -15.29 -9.03
C PHE A 278 3.32 -16.04 -8.60
N THR A 279 2.66 -16.72 -9.52
CA THR A 279 1.54 -17.62 -9.19
C THR A 279 2.10 -18.94 -8.68
N LEU A 280 2.04 -19.15 -7.37
CA LEU A 280 2.49 -20.39 -6.72
C LEU A 280 1.41 -21.46 -6.74
N ARG A 281 0.14 -21.04 -6.67
CA ARG A 281 -1.03 -21.92 -6.73
C ARG A 281 -2.09 -21.27 -7.61
N ALA A 282 -2.47 -21.94 -8.68
CA ALA A 282 -3.55 -21.47 -9.53
C ALA A 282 -4.86 -21.38 -8.71
N PRO A 283 -5.68 -20.32 -8.87
CA PRO A 283 -7.01 -20.28 -8.28
C PRO A 283 -7.79 -21.49 -8.79
N LYS A 284 -8.50 -22.20 -7.90
CA LYS A 284 -9.47 -23.22 -8.33
C LYS A 284 -10.52 -22.48 -9.17
N MET A 285 -10.62 -22.84 -10.43
CA MET A 285 -11.79 -22.45 -11.24
C MET A 285 -13.03 -23.06 -10.56
N PRO A 286 -14.13 -22.31 -10.42
CA PRO A 286 -15.39 -22.93 -10.04
C PRO A 286 -15.63 -24.05 -11.07
N GLU A 287 -15.91 -25.26 -10.58
CA GLU A 287 -16.35 -26.34 -11.46
C GLU A 287 -17.58 -25.80 -12.20
N PRO A 288 -17.66 -25.95 -13.53
CA PRO A 288 -18.88 -25.61 -14.23
C PRO A 288 -19.97 -26.45 -13.57
N ASP A 289 -21.01 -25.79 -13.06
CA ASP A 289 -22.15 -26.44 -12.45
C ASP A 289 -22.56 -27.57 -13.39
N GLY A 290 -22.36 -28.81 -12.93
CA GLY A 290 -22.74 -29.99 -13.65
C GLY A 290 -24.26 -29.97 -13.80
N GLY A 291 -24.70 -29.44 -14.93
CA GLY A 291 -26.11 -29.54 -15.29
C GLY A 291 -26.53 -30.99 -15.34
N TRP A 292 -27.52 -31.31 -14.55
CA TRP A 292 -28.41 -32.45 -14.74
C TRP A 292 -29.71 -31.98 -15.35
#